data_70810f88a9d970eb0ee3fc933f9d3e07
#
_entry.id   70810f88a9d970eb0ee3fc933f9d3e07
#
_cell.length_a   1.000
_cell.length_b   1.000
_cell.length_c   1.000
_cell.angle_alpha   90.00
_cell.angle_beta   90.00
_cell.angle_gamma   90.00
#
_symmetry.space_group_name_H-M   'P 1'
#
loop_
_entity.id
_entity.type
_entity.pdbx_description
1 polymer ?
#
loop_
_entity_poly.entity_id
_entity_poly.type
_entity_poly.pdbx_seq_one_letter_code
_entity_poly.pdbx_strand_id
1 'polypeptide(L)'
;MKYTDCPLYGIQSKKMLKYVLHIKDGDLLKQDYVVSMISPYVDMSKKPRLIEPPQAELKTVQKRIKTLLGKIEVPNNVFSGIKGRSYSDNALMHLGDCARNLYKIDLTAFFPSIRRETVYRFFFEEL
;
A
#
# COMPACT_ATOMS: atom_id res chain seq x y z
N MET A 1 -2.02 -6.87 -14.47
CA MET A 1 -1.50 -7.33 -13.17
C MET A 1 -2.10 -8.70 -12.87
N LYS A 2 -1.35 -9.60 -12.26
CA LYS A 2 -1.81 -10.94 -11.89
C LYS A 2 -2.13 -10.94 -10.40
N TYR A 3 -3.40 -10.86 -10.06
CA TYR A 3 -3.86 -10.79 -8.66
C TYR A 3 -4.03 -12.17 -8.03
N THR A 4 -4.19 -13.22 -8.84
CA THR A 4 -4.46 -14.60 -8.41
C THR A 4 -3.41 -15.19 -7.48
N ASP A 5 -2.17 -14.70 -7.53
CA ASP A 5 -1.08 -15.17 -6.69
C ASP A 5 -1.09 -14.51 -5.29
N CYS A 6 -1.93 -13.49 -5.11
CA CYS A 6 -2.12 -12.81 -3.83
C CYS A 6 -3.11 -13.60 -2.96
N PRO A 7 -2.76 -14.02 -1.74
CA PRO A 7 -3.68 -14.74 -0.85
C PRO A 7 -4.90 -13.91 -0.39
N LEU A 8 -4.95 -12.63 -0.71
CA LEU A 8 -6.11 -11.77 -0.49
C LEU A 8 -7.11 -11.83 -1.65
N TYR A 9 -6.71 -12.42 -2.78
CA TYR A 9 -7.57 -12.54 -3.96
C TYR A 9 -8.75 -13.47 -3.70
N GLY A 10 -9.95 -13.03 -4.06
CA GLY A 10 -11.17 -13.82 -3.96
C GLY A 10 -11.64 -14.14 -2.54
N ILE A 11 -11.25 -13.38 -1.53
CA ILE A 11 -11.75 -13.56 -0.16
C ILE A 11 -13.22 -13.16 -0.06
N GLN A 12 -14.09 -14.15 0.21
CA GLN A 12 -15.54 -13.95 0.29
C GLN A 12 -16.12 -13.98 1.72
N SER A 13 -15.29 -14.23 2.74
CA SER A 13 -15.80 -14.31 4.11
C SER A 13 -14.87 -13.66 5.14
N LYS A 14 -15.47 -13.09 6.20
CA LYS A 14 -14.72 -12.57 7.35
C LYS A 14 -13.87 -13.64 8.02
N LYS A 15 -14.31 -14.91 8.04
CA LYS A 15 -13.57 -16.03 8.61
C LYS A 15 -12.26 -16.26 7.83
N MET A 16 -12.35 -16.28 6.50
CA MET A 16 -11.18 -16.44 5.63
C MET A 16 -10.24 -15.25 5.75
N LEU A 17 -10.77 -14.02 5.78
CA LEU A 17 -9.96 -12.82 5.98
C LEU A 17 -9.19 -12.85 7.31
N LYS A 18 -9.84 -13.22 8.42
CA LYS A 18 -9.18 -13.38 9.72
C LYS A 18 -8.05 -14.41 9.66
N TYR A 19 -8.28 -15.54 9.01
CA TYR A 19 -7.29 -16.60 8.85
C TYR A 19 -6.07 -16.09 8.05
N VAL A 20 -6.30 -15.49 6.88
CA VAL A 20 -5.22 -15.00 5.99
C VAL A 20 -4.42 -13.86 6.64
N LEU A 21 -5.08 -13.00 7.39
CA LEU A 21 -4.42 -11.87 8.08
C LEU A 21 -3.88 -12.24 9.46
N HIS A 22 -4.09 -13.47 9.93
CA HIS A 22 -3.72 -13.95 11.27
C HIS A 22 -4.36 -13.11 12.40
N ILE A 23 -5.57 -12.63 12.18
CA ILE A 23 -6.33 -11.85 13.17
C ILE A 23 -6.92 -12.80 14.22
N LYS A 24 -6.45 -12.67 15.44
CA LYS A 24 -6.98 -13.43 16.60
C LYS A 24 -8.22 -12.74 17.16
N ASP A 25 -8.15 -11.44 17.38
CA ASP A 25 -9.26 -10.64 17.88
C ASP A 25 -10.15 -10.15 16.72
N GLY A 26 -11.44 -10.48 16.79
CA GLY A 26 -12.43 -10.07 15.78
C GLY A 26 -12.72 -8.56 15.76
N ASP A 27 -12.38 -7.86 16.81
CA ASP A 27 -12.61 -6.41 16.91
C ASP A 27 -11.73 -5.63 15.92
N LEU A 28 -10.58 -6.20 15.51
CA LEU A 28 -9.76 -5.66 14.42
C LEU A 28 -10.47 -5.58 13.03
N LEU A 29 -11.67 -6.16 12.92
CA LEU A 29 -12.52 -5.99 11.74
C LEU A 29 -13.59 -4.90 11.91
N LYS A 30 -13.64 -4.25 13.08
CA LYS A 30 -14.58 -3.14 13.36
C LYS A 30 -13.88 -1.81 13.14
N GLN A 31 -14.51 -0.93 12.39
CA GLN A 31 -13.93 0.38 12.03
C GLN A 31 -13.58 1.20 13.28
N ASP A 32 -14.51 1.32 14.24
CA ASP A 32 -14.31 2.16 15.43
C ASP A 32 -13.15 1.66 16.28
N TYR A 33 -13.01 0.34 16.42
CA TYR A 33 -11.88 -0.26 17.12
C TYR A 33 -10.55 0.04 16.42
N VAL A 34 -10.48 -0.11 15.09
CA VAL A 34 -9.28 0.19 14.33
C VAL A 34 -8.89 1.66 14.43
N VAL A 35 -9.87 2.57 14.39
CA VAL A 35 -9.63 4.01 14.58
C VAL A 35 -9.08 4.30 15.97
N SER A 36 -9.59 3.66 17.03
CA SER A 36 -9.08 3.84 18.39
C SER A 36 -7.65 3.36 18.60
N MET A 37 -7.14 2.51 17.71
CA MET A 37 -5.75 2.02 17.73
C MET A 37 -4.75 2.96 17.06
N ILE A 38 -5.18 4.12 16.58
CA ILE A 38 -4.33 5.13 15.95
C ILE A 38 -4.21 6.32 16.90
N SER A 39 -2.98 6.75 17.17
CA SER A 39 -2.70 7.89 18.07
C SER A 39 -2.05 9.03 17.26
N PRO A 40 -2.86 9.89 16.61
CA PRO A 40 -2.33 10.93 15.72
C PRO A 40 -1.58 12.02 16.49
N TYR A 41 -0.50 12.51 15.91
CA TYR A 41 0.22 13.68 16.40
C TYR A 41 0.82 14.48 15.23
N VAL A 42 1.16 15.75 15.47
CA VAL A 42 1.82 16.59 14.47
C VAL A 42 3.33 16.58 14.70
N ASP A 43 4.07 16.13 13.70
CA ASP A 43 5.53 16.24 13.69
C ASP A 43 5.94 17.62 13.19
N MET A 44 6.61 18.38 14.04
CA MET A 44 7.10 19.74 13.80
C MET A 44 8.59 19.81 13.45
N SER A 45 9.28 18.67 13.30
CA SER A 45 10.74 18.62 13.11
C SER A 45 11.24 19.30 11.84
N LYS A 46 10.41 19.36 10.80
CA LYS A 46 10.67 20.03 9.51
C LYS A 46 9.45 20.83 9.08
N LYS A 47 8.75 20.38 8.02
CA LYS A 47 7.43 20.91 7.69
C LYS A 47 6.39 20.19 8.55
N PRO A 48 5.42 20.92 9.15
CA PRO A 48 4.35 20.30 9.93
C PRO A 48 3.66 19.22 9.14
N ARG A 49 3.56 18.02 9.72
CA ARG A 49 2.86 16.90 9.10
C ARG A 49 2.17 16.04 10.15
N LEU A 50 0.96 15.64 9.85
CA LEU A 50 0.22 14.70 10.67
C LEU A 50 0.85 13.31 10.54
N ILE A 51 1.16 12.70 11.68
CA ILE A 51 1.63 11.32 11.80
C ILE A 51 0.56 10.53 12.54
N GLU A 52 0.18 9.40 11.99
CA GLU A 52 -0.88 8.54 12.51
C GLU A 52 -0.32 7.13 12.80
N PRO A 53 0.49 6.99 13.86
CA PRO A 53 1.11 5.71 14.19
C PRO A 53 0.07 4.72 14.70
N PRO A 54 -0.02 3.51 14.12
CA PRO A 54 -0.86 2.46 14.63
C PRO A 54 -0.23 1.81 15.87
N GLN A 55 -1.06 1.36 16.80
CA GLN A 55 -0.63 0.49 17.89
C GLN A 55 -0.04 -0.84 17.36
N ALA A 56 0.71 -1.55 18.20
CA ALA A 56 1.53 -2.69 17.80
C ALA A 56 0.73 -3.80 17.09
N GLU A 57 -0.47 -4.09 17.56
CA GLU A 57 -1.32 -5.12 16.99
C GLU A 57 -1.81 -4.75 15.59
N LEU A 58 -2.37 -3.54 15.42
CA LEU A 58 -2.79 -3.02 14.12
C LEU A 58 -1.60 -2.95 13.15
N LYS A 59 -0.43 -2.52 13.62
CA LYS A 59 0.80 -2.49 12.83
C LYS A 59 1.20 -3.88 12.33
N THR A 60 0.96 -4.91 13.12
CA THR A 60 1.24 -6.31 12.72
C THR A 60 0.33 -6.74 11.57
N VAL A 61 -0.97 -6.43 11.66
CA VAL A 61 -1.93 -6.71 10.58
C VAL A 61 -1.57 -5.93 9.31
N GLN A 62 -1.23 -4.65 9.43
CA GLN A 62 -0.80 -3.82 8.28
C GLN A 62 0.46 -4.39 7.61
N LYS A 63 1.46 -4.84 8.39
CA LYS A 63 2.65 -5.51 7.85
C LYS A 63 2.29 -6.80 7.12
N ARG A 64 1.34 -7.57 7.65
CA ARG A 64 0.84 -8.78 7.00
C ARG A 64 0.19 -8.47 5.66
N ILE A 65 -0.71 -7.47 5.62
CA ILE A 65 -1.34 -7.00 4.36
C ILE A 65 -0.26 -6.60 3.35
N LYS A 66 0.72 -5.78 3.76
CA LYS A 66 1.85 -5.39 2.91
C LYS A 66 2.58 -6.60 2.32
N THR A 67 2.86 -7.61 3.14
CA THR A 67 3.55 -8.84 2.69
C THR A 67 2.73 -9.62 1.67
N LEU A 68 1.41 -9.70 1.86
CA LEU A 68 0.51 -10.40 0.96
C LEU A 68 0.35 -9.66 -0.37
N LEU A 69 0.14 -8.34 -0.32
CA LEU A 69 0.07 -7.49 -1.51
C LEU A 69 1.39 -7.49 -2.30
N GLY A 70 2.51 -7.65 -1.62
CA GLY A 70 3.82 -7.78 -2.26
C GLY A 70 4.00 -9.01 -3.15
N LYS A 71 3.03 -9.94 -3.18
CA LYS A 71 2.98 -11.08 -4.11
C LYS A 71 2.30 -10.75 -5.44
N ILE A 72 1.65 -9.60 -5.53
CA ILE A 72 1.06 -9.13 -6.78
C ILE A 72 2.20 -8.76 -7.73
N GLU A 73 2.15 -9.30 -8.93
CA GLU A 73 3.12 -8.97 -9.98
C GLU A 73 2.96 -7.51 -10.41
N VAL A 74 4.05 -6.77 -10.30
CA VAL A 74 4.08 -5.34 -10.66
C VAL A 74 4.75 -5.17 -12.01
N PRO A 75 4.21 -4.33 -12.91
CA PRO A 75 4.81 -4.06 -14.21
C PRO A 75 6.28 -3.63 -14.13
N ASN A 76 7.06 -3.95 -15.15
CA ASN A 76 8.50 -3.70 -15.16
C ASN A 76 8.89 -2.22 -15.15
N ASN A 77 7.99 -1.35 -15.55
CA ASN A 77 8.16 0.11 -15.54
C ASN A 77 7.87 0.77 -14.17
N VAL A 78 7.51 -0.01 -13.14
CA VAL A 78 7.31 0.48 -11.77
C VAL A 78 8.57 0.18 -10.96
N PHE A 79 9.24 1.20 -10.47
CA PHE A 79 10.51 1.08 -9.73
C PHE A 79 10.37 1.42 -8.23
N SER A 80 9.50 2.37 -7.90
CA SER A 80 9.37 2.85 -6.54
C SER A 80 8.75 1.80 -5.61
N GLY A 81 9.41 1.55 -4.47
CA GLY A 81 8.92 0.63 -3.45
C GLY A 81 9.06 -0.86 -3.78
N ILE A 82 9.66 -1.23 -4.89
CA ILE A 82 9.85 -2.62 -5.32
C ILE A 82 11.26 -3.08 -4.92
N LYS A 83 11.32 -4.20 -4.18
CA LYS A 83 12.60 -4.79 -3.78
C LYS A 83 13.41 -5.20 -5.01
N GLY A 84 14.69 -4.82 -5.05
CA GLY A 84 15.59 -5.13 -6.15
C GLY A 84 15.49 -4.19 -7.36
N ARG A 85 14.67 -3.13 -7.27
CA ARG A 85 14.60 -2.06 -8.28
C ARG A 85 15.05 -0.74 -7.67
N SER A 86 15.87 0.00 -8.39
CA SER A 86 16.41 1.29 -7.93
C SER A 86 16.00 2.44 -8.85
N TYR A 87 16.19 3.66 -8.38
CA TYR A 87 16.02 4.86 -9.22
C TYR A 87 17.05 4.90 -10.37
N SER A 88 18.22 4.30 -10.18
CA SER A 88 19.24 4.18 -11.22
C SER A 88 18.77 3.25 -12.34
N ASP A 89 18.14 2.14 -12.00
CA ASP A 89 17.56 1.23 -12.99
C ASP A 89 16.46 1.93 -13.80
N ASN A 90 15.63 2.75 -13.12
CA ASN A 90 14.63 3.57 -13.79
C ASN A 90 15.30 4.55 -14.79
N ALA A 91 16.36 5.24 -14.39
CA ALA A 91 17.09 6.15 -15.27
C ALA A 91 17.69 5.41 -16.47
N LEU A 92 18.26 4.24 -16.25
CA LEU A 92 18.86 3.40 -17.31
C LEU A 92 17.84 2.97 -18.38
N MET A 93 16.58 2.74 -18.01
CA MET A 93 15.53 2.41 -19.00
C MET A 93 15.23 3.54 -19.98
N HIS A 94 15.62 4.76 -19.67
CA HIS A 94 15.45 5.92 -20.53
C HIS A 94 16.68 6.25 -21.37
N LEU A 95 17.78 5.50 -21.18
CA LEU A 95 18.95 5.61 -22.05
C LEU A 95 18.67 4.93 -23.39
N GLY A 96 19.05 5.58 -24.48
CA GLY A 96 18.89 5.07 -25.83
C GLY A 96 19.61 5.96 -26.84
N ASP A 97 19.81 5.45 -28.04
CA ASP A 97 20.58 6.10 -29.12
C ASP A 97 19.83 7.25 -29.80
N CYS A 98 18.58 7.50 -29.45
CA CYS A 98 17.75 8.54 -30.06
C CYS A 98 17.47 9.68 -29.07
N ALA A 99 17.52 10.91 -29.55
CA ALA A 99 17.02 12.07 -28.81
C ALA A 99 15.52 11.89 -28.55
N ARG A 100 15.14 11.85 -27.27
CA ARG A 100 13.75 11.70 -26.82
C ARG A 100 13.34 12.90 -25.97
N ASN A 101 12.10 13.34 -26.12
CA ASN A 101 11.52 14.30 -25.22
C ASN A 101 11.18 13.60 -23.89
N LEU A 102 11.66 14.15 -22.77
CA LEU A 102 11.39 13.65 -21.43
C LEU A 102 10.40 14.57 -20.72
N TYR A 103 9.28 14.00 -20.28
CA TYR A 103 8.30 14.69 -19.44
C TYR A 103 8.37 14.12 -18.03
N LYS A 104 8.67 14.99 -17.04
CA LYS A 104 8.64 14.62 -15.62
C LYS A 104 7.37 15.15 -14.99
N ILE A 105 6.57 14.25 -14.41
CA ILE A 105 5.33 14.57 -13.71
C ILE A 105 5.49 14.10 -12.26
N ASP A 106 5.07 14.94 -11.31
CA ASP A 106 5.01 14.59 -9.90
C ASP A 106 3.60 14.87 -9.34
N LEU A 107 3.09 13.97 -8.51
CA LEU A 107 1.77 14.09 -7.91
C LEU A 107 1.87 14.78 -6.56
N THR A 108 1.36 16.00 -6.49
CA THR A 108 1.30 16.76 -5.23
C THR A 108 0.39 16.05 -4.21
N ALA A 109 0.89 15.91 -2.98
CA ALA A 109 0.14 15.31 -1.88
C ALA A 109 -0.46 13.92 -2.22
N PHE A 110 0.32 13.04 -2.87
CA PHE A 110 -0.14 11.75 -3.37
C PHE A 110 -0.93 10.95 -2.32
N PHE A 111 -0.35 10.70 -1.14
CA PHE A 111 -1.04 9.91 -0.11
C PHE A 111 -2.31 10.57 0.43
N PRO A 112 -2.33 11.87 0.79
CA PRO A 112 -3.56 12.54 1.18
C PRO A 112 -4.64 12.62 0.10
N SER A 113 -4.26 12.51 -1.18
CA SER A 113 -5.21 12.54 -2.31
C SER A 113 -5.88 11.19 -2.58
N ILE A 114 -5.37 10.09 -2.01
CA ILE A 114 -5.98 8.76 -2.15
C ILE A 114 -7.29 8.72 -1.35
N ARG A 115 -8.41 8.60 -2.06
CA ARG A 115 -9.72 8.50 -1.43
C ARG A 115 -9.99 7.08 -0.93
N ARG A 116 -10.78 6.97 0.14
CA ARG A 116 -11.23 5.69 0.69
C ARG A 116 -11.90 4.81 -0.37
N GLU A 117 -12.70 5.41 -1.24
CA GLU A 117 -13.42 4.74 -2.32
C GLU A 117 -12.46 4.05 -3.30
N THR A 118 -11.34 4.71 -3.63
CA THR A 118 -10.31 4.12 -4.51
C THR A 118 -9.71 2.86 -3.89
N VAL A 119 -9.39 2.90 -2.58
CA VAL A 119 -8.86 1.75 -1.85
C VAL A 119 -9.91 0.64 -1.75
N TYR A 120 -11.17 1.00 -1.45
CA TYR A 120 -12.29 0.06 -1.37
C TYR A 120 -12.50 -0.66 -2.70
N ARG A 121 -12.55 0.08 -3.82
CA ARG A 121 -12.72 -0.50 -5.15
C ARG A 121 -11.61 -1.47 -5.50
N PHE A 122 -10.36 -1.13 -5.19
CA PHE A 122 -9.24 -2.04 -5.41
C PHE A 122 -9.44 -3.39 -4.69
N PHE A 123 -9.83 -3.37 -3.41
CA PHE A 123 -10.04 -4.60 -2.64
C PHE A 123 -11.33 -5.35 -3.01
N PHE A 124 -12.33 -4.67 -3.56
CA PHE A 124 -13.64 -5.25 -3.86
C PHE A 124 -13.77 -5.69 -5.33
N GLU A 125 -13.20 -4.94 -6.26
CA GLU A 125 -13.36 -5.17 -7.69
C GLU A 125 -12.16 -5.91 -8.30
N GLU A 126 -10.95 -5.72 -7.75
CA GLU A 126 -9.70 -6.23 -8.35
C GLU A 126 -9.10 -7.39 -7.57
N LEU A 127 -9.31 -7.45 -6.25
CA LEU A 127 -8.77 -8.47 -5.36
C LEU A 127 -9.86 -9.39 -4.81
#